data_60e41f484679f5452d431ca3ffcc05d7
#
_entry.id   60e41f484679f5452d431ca3ffcc05d7
#
_cell.length_a   1.000
_cell.length_b   1.000
_cell.length_c   1.000
_cell.angle_alpha   90.00
_cell.angle_beta   90.00
_cell.angle_gamma   90.00
#
_symmetry.space_group_name_H-M   'P 1'
#
loop_
_entity.id
_entity.type
_entity.pdbx_description
1 polymer ?
#
loop_
_entity_poly.entity_id
_entity_poly.type
_entity_poly.pdbx_seq_one_letter_code
_entity_poly.pdbx_strand_id
1 'polypeptide(L)' 'SRDIFNVSFTSEDVQDLEVRIINVVGEVVYTENLQQFIGEYTKQVDLATYTKGVYFLEITTNNGVINKKLILQ' A
#
# COMPACT_ATOMS: atom_id res chain seq x y z
N SER A 1 15.04 -4.81 8.33
CA SER A 1 15.56 -4.01 7.22
C SER A 1 14.76 -2.73 7.08
N ARG A 2 15.43 -1.63 6.83
CA ARG A 2 14.75 -0.34 6.68
C ARG A 2 14.12 -0.14 5.30
N ASP A 3 14.34 -1.09 4.40
CA ASP A 3 13.73 -1.05 3.07
C ASP A 3 12.46 -1.89 3.01
N ILE A 4 12.07 -2.47 4.13
CA ILE A 4 10.88 -3.30 4.22
C ILE A 4 9.84 -2.57 5.06
N PHE A 5 8.65 -2.44 4.52
CA PHE A 5 7.55 -1.76 5.18
C PHE A 5 6.42 -2.73 5.47
N ASN A 6 5.89 -2.66 6.69
CA ASN A 6 4.76 -3.49 7.07
C ASN A 6 3.49 -2.68 6.89
N VAL A 7 2.57 -3.22 6.10
CA VAL A 7 1.28 -2.60 5.83
C VAL A 7 0.20 -3.42 6.51
N SER A 8 -0.65 -2.75 7.29
CA SER A 8 -1.70 -3.43 8.02
C SER A 8 -3.00 -2.63 7.87
N PHE A 9 -4.08 -3.33 7.58
CA PHE A 9 -5.38 -2.72 7.38
C PHE A 9 -6.46 -3.74 7.74
N THR A 10 -7.51 -3.27 8.42
CA THR A 10 -8.63 -4.12 8.79
C THR A 10 -9.90 -3.65 8.09
N SER A 11 -10.54 -4.57 7.38
CA SER A 11 -11.84 -4.31 6.74
C SER A 11 -12.92 -5.01 7.54
N GLU A 12 -13.92 -4.26 7.99
CA GLU A 12 -15.01 -4.83 8.77
C GLU A 12 -16.13 -5.36 7.88
N ASP A 13 -16.15 -4.93 6.62
CA ASP A 13 -17.15 -5.35 5.65
C ASP A 13 -16.48 -5.98 4.46
N VAL A 14 -17.19 -6.88 3.78
CA VAL A 14 -16.70 -7.45 2.52
C VAL A 14 -16.68 -6.34 1.48
N GLN A 15 -15.50 -6.11 0.88
CA GLN A 15 -15.35 -5.06 -0.12
C GLN A 15 -14.12 -5.33 -0.98
N ASP A 16 -14.09 -4.67 -2.12
CA ASP A 16 -12.92 -4.72 -2.98
C ASP A 16 -11.93 -3.64 -2.53
N LEU A 17 -10.67 -4.02 -2.45
CA LEU A 17 -9.60 -3.11 -2.06
C LEU A 17 -8.58 -3.02 -3.16
N GLU A 18 -8.04 -1.83 -3.38
CA GLU A 18 -6.91 -1.65 -4.28
C GLU A 18 -5.76 -1.04 -3.49
N VAL A 19 -4.61 -1.71 -3.52
CA VAL A 19 -3.41 -1.25 -2.83
C VAL A 19 -2.42 -0.81 -3.90
N ARG A 20 -1.91 0.41 -3.78
CA ARG A 20 -0.93 0.95 -4.73
C ARG A 20 0.19 1.66 -3.99
N ILE A 21 1.39 1.59 -4.54
CA ILE A 21 2.52 2.39 -4.06
C ILE A 21 2.97 3.25 -5.23
N ILE A 22 3.05 4.57 -4.99
CA ILE A 22 3.29 5.57 -6.01
C ILE A 22 4.53 6.37 -5.62
N ASN A 23 5.39 6.67 -6.61
CA ASN A 23 6.56 7.49 -6.34
C ASN A 23 6.21 8.98 -6.46
N VAL A 24 7.21 9.85 -6.25
CA VAL A 24 6.97 11.30 -6.19
C VAL A 24 6.55 11.92 -7.51
N VAL A 25 6.82 11.25 -8.63
CA VAL A 25 6.40 11.74 -9.93
C VAL A 25 5.04 11.17 -10.35
N GLY A 26 4.41 10.38 -9.48
CA GLY A 26 3.08 9.87 -9.72
C GLY A 26 3.01 8.52 -10.41
N GLU A 27 4.14 7.84 -10.56
CA GLU A 27 4.15 6.51 -11.17
C GLU A 27 3.78 5.45 -10.16
N VAL A 28 2.93 4.52 -10.56
CA VAL A 28 2.57 3.37 -9.73
C VAL A 28 3.67 2.34 -9.87
N VAL A 29 4.36 2.05 -8.77
CA VAL A 29 5.46 1.08 -8.76
C VAL A 29 5.04 -0.28 -8.21
N TYR A 30 3.89 -0.33 -7.56
CA TYR A 30 3.36 -1.58 -7.02
C TYR A 30 1.84 -1.48 -6.95
N THR A 31 1.15 -2.55 -7.31
CA THR A 31 -0.30 -2.59 -7.23
C THR A 31 -0.77 -3.99 -6.86
N GLU A 32 -1.85 -4.04 -6.10
CA GLU A 32 -2.48 -5.29 -5.71
C GLU A 32 -3.98 -5.06 -5.58
N ASN A 33 -4.77 -5.97 -6.12
CA ASN A 33 -6.22 -5.91 -6.04
C ASN A 33 -6.71 -7.08 -5.20
N LEU A 34 -7.54 -6.78 -4.20
CA LEU A 34 -8.15 -7.77 -3.33
C LEU A 34 -9.65 -7.71 -3.54
N GLN A 35 -10.23 -8.83 -3.98
CA GLN A 35 -11.66 -8.88 -4.26
C GLN A 35 -12.41 -9.55 -3.11
N GLN A 36 -13.52 -8.93 -2.72
CA GLN A 36 -14.39 -9.45 -1.67
C GLN A 36 -13.59 -9.77 -0.39
N PHE A 37 -12.77 -8.81 0.00
CA PHE A 37 -11.91 -8.96 1.16
C PHE A 37 -12.63 -8.57 2.44
N ILE A 38 -12.44 -9.35 3.48
CA ILE A 38 -12.90 -9.02 4.83
C ILE A 38 -11.84 -9.50 5.82
N GLY A 39 -11.69 -8.77 6.92
CA GLY A 39 -10.76 -9.13 7.97
C GLY A 39 -9.49 -8.31 7.91
N GLU A 40 -8.42 -8.87 8.43
CA GLU A 40 -7.16 -8.16 8.53
C GLU A 40 -6.27 -8.44 7.32
N TYR A 41 -5.82 -7.36 6.70
CA TYR A 41 -4.82 -7.42 5.63
C TYR A 41 -3.48 -7.05 6.24
N THR A 42 -2.51 -7.91 6.08
CA THR A 42 -1.15 -7.66 6.54
C THR A 42 -0.20 -8.03 5.43
N LYS A 43 0.68 -7.11 5.07
CA LYS A 43 1.64 -7.34 4.01
C LYS A 43 2.96 -6.68 4.34
N GLN A 44 4.03 -7.40 4.03
CA GLN A 44 5.37 -6.85 4.12
C GLN A 44 5.81 -6.49 2.70
N VAL A 45 6.09 -5.21 2.48
CA VAL A 45 6.48 -4.71 1.16
C VAL A 45 7.96 -4.42 1.17
N ASP A 46 8.70 -5.06 0.26
CA ASP A 46 10.13 -4.91 0.13
C ASP A 46 10.43 -3.98 -1.04
N LEU A 47 10.98 -2.80 -0.74
CA LEU A 47 11.32 -1.80 -1.75
C LEU A 47 12.83 -1.66 -1.91
N ALA A 48 13.60 -2.68 -1.54
CA ALA A 48 15.06 -2.61 -1.55
C ALA A 48 15.63 -2.37 -2.95
N THR A 49 14.91 -2.80 -3.99
CA THR A 49 15.36 -2.62 -5.37
C THR A 49 14.94 -1.31 -5.99
N TYR A 50 14.17 -0.51 -5.28
CA TYR A 50 13.68 0.77 -5.79
C TYR A 50 14.61 1.90 -5.39
N THR A 51 14.53 3.00 -6.15
CA THR A 51 15.31 4.20 -5.88
C THR A 51 14.94 4.79 -4.53
N LYS A 52 15.93 5.25 -3.78
CA LYS A 52 15.70 5.92 -2.50
C LYS A 52 14.85 7.17 -2.70
N GLY A 53 14.03 7.47 -1.72
CA GLY A 53 13.19 8.65 -1.79
C GLY A 53 11.85 8.44 -1.12
N VAL A 54 10.90 9.29 -1.49
CA VAL A 54 9.56 9.29 -0.89
C VAL A 54 8.59 8.53 -1.76
N TYR A 55 7.80 7.68 -1.14
CA TYR A 55 6.74 6.93 -1.80
C TYR A 55 5.45 7.11 -1.03
N PHE A 56 4.32 6.88 -1.70
CA PHE A 56 3.01 7.00 -1.08
C PHE A 56 2.26 5.69 -1.25
N LEU A 57 1.77 5.16 -0.13
CA LEU A 57 0.92 4.00 -0.13
C LEU A 57 -0.52 4.47 -0.18
N GLU A 58 -1.29 3.94 -1.13
CA GLU A 58 -2.72 4.22 -1.24
C GLU A 58 -3.50 2.93 -1.09
N ILE A 59 -4.50 2.94 -0.22
CA ILE A 59 -5.45 1.84 -0.13
C ILE A 59 -6.83 2.42 -0.42
N THR A 60 -7.39 2.00 -1.55
CA THR A 60 -8.71 2.46 -1.98
C THR A 60 -9.77 1.47 -1.48
N THR A 61 -10.74 1.98 -0.76
CA THR A 61 -11.83 1.19 -0.20
C THR A 61 -13.16 1.77 -0.66
N ASN A 62 -14.28 1.10 -0.32
CA ASN A 62 -15.60 1.63 -0.61
C ASN A 62 -15.88 2.93 0.13
N ASN A 63 -15.15 3.19 1.20
CA ASN A 63 -15.36 4.37 2.05
C ASN A 63 -14.39 5.50 1.75
N GLY A 64 -13.49 5.30 0.79
CA GLY A 64 -12.54 6.34 0.42
C GLY A 64 -11.13 5.79 0.26
N VAL A 65 -10.16 6.68 0.31
CA VAL A 65 -8.75 6.34 0.09
C VAL A 65 -7.96 6.64 1.36
N ILE A 66 -7.14 5.66 1.75
CA ILE A 66 -6.22 5.81 2.87
C ILE A 66 -4.82 6.02 2.28
N ASN A 67 -4.16 7.09 2.70
CA ASN A 67 -2.82 7.41 2.21
C ASN A 67 -1.81 7.35 3.34
N LYS A 68 -0.64 6.83 3.03
CA LYS A 68 0.45 6.81 3.99
C LYS A 68 1.76 7.10 3.26
N LYS A 69 2.57 7.97 3.85
CA LYS A 69 3.87 8.34 3.29
C LYS A 69 4.92 7.33 3.74
N LEU A 70 5.72 6.85 2.80
CA LEU A 70 6.83 5.94 3.06
C LEU A 70 8.12 6.63 2.65
N ILE A 71 9.14 6.51 3.48
CA ILE A 71 10.45 7.08 3.18
C ILE A 71 11.44 5.96 3.05
N LEU A 72 12.03 5.84 1.85
CA LEU A 72 13.01 4.82 1.53
C LEU A 72 14.40 5.45 1.64
N GLN A 73 15.17 5.00 2.60
CA GLN A 73 16.49 5.58 2.91
C GLN A 73 17.64 4.78 2.31
#